data_2e1575fd94d939248f967dfb8734b083
#
_entry.id   2e1575fd94d939248f967dfb8734b083
#
_cell.length_a   1.000
_cell.length_b   1.000
_cell.length_c   1.000
_cell.angle_alpha   90.00
_cell.angle_beta   90.00
_cell.angle_gamma   90.00
#
_symmetry.space_group_name_H-M   'P 1'
#
loop_
_entity.id
_entity.type
_entity.pdbx_description
1 polymer ?
#
loop_
_entity_poly.entity_id
_entity_poly.type
_entity_poly.pdbx_seq_one_letter_code
_entity_poly.pdbx_strand_id
1 'polypeptide(L)'
;MNKKNLLILVTNDDGIDAPGIHQLIDYVKDMGEIVAIAPDSPNSGQSSAISVNKVLKITNHPDYNGARMHSVNGTPVDCVKLGMHAVLDRRPDLILSGINHGSNSGNSIIYSGTMGAVLEGCMLGIPSIGYSFHSHDQKRDISACRHVVETITSRVIEHGLPHGTCLNVNVP
;
A
#
# COMPACT_ATOMS: atom_id res chain seq x y z
N MET A 1 -7.57 18.88 6.67
CA MET A 1 -6.48 18.36 7.53
C MET A 1 -5.19 19.12 7.26
N ASN A 2 -4.37 19.36 8.29
CA ASN A 2 -3.10 20.07 8.11
C ASN A 2 -2.08 19.10 7.48
N LYS A 3 -1.67 19.31 6.23
CA LYS A 3 -0.76 18.42 5.46
C LYS A 3 0.53 18.02 6.20
N LYS A 4 0.98 18.81 7.18
CA LYS A 4 2.23 18.56 7.93
C LYS A 4 2.16 17.45 8.97
N ASN A 5 0.99 16.84 9.21
CA ASN A 5 0.81 15.84 10.27
C ASN A 5 0.13 14.54 9.80
N LEU A 6 0.00 14.32 8.49
CA LEU A 6 -0.58 13.07 7.96
C LEU A 6 0.44 11.94 8.09
N LEU A 7 -0.01 10.77 8.54
CA LEU A 7 0.74 9.53 8.53
C LEU A 7 0.14 8.60 7.48
N ILE A 8 0.95 8.23 6.50
CA ILE A 8 0.55 7.37 5.38
C ILE A 8 1.30 6.04 5.51
N LEU A 9 0.55 4.96 5.65
CA LEU A 9 1.08 3.60 5.55
C LEU A 9 1.08 3.17 4.08
N VAL A 10 2.25 2.79 3.58
CA VAL A 10 2.42 2.27 2.22
C VAL A 10 2.75 0.78 2.28
N THR A 11 2.11 -0.04 1.46
CA THR A 11 2.38 -1.47 1.34
C THR A 11 2.24 -1.95 -0.11
N ASN A 12 2.51 -3.23 -0.36
CA ASN A 12 2.28 -3.90 -1.65
C ASN A 12 2.20 -5.41 -1.44
N ASP A 13 2.07 -6.19 -2.52
CA ASP A 13 2.21 -7.65 -2.52
C ASP A 13 3.42 -8.15 -3.31
N ASP A 14 4.14 -7.25 -4.00
CA ASP A 14 5.36 -7.58 -4.76
C ASP A 14 6.64 -7.62 -3.89
N GLY A 15 6.57 -7.09 -2.67
CA GLY A 15 7.67 -7.04 -1.71
C GLY A 15 8.30 -5.67 -1.54
N ILE A 16 9.08 -5.50 -0.44
CA ILE A 16 9.64 -4.20 -0.02
C ILE A 16 10.62 -3.60 -1.04
N ASP A 17 11.34 -4.44 -1.78
CA ASP A 17 12.33 -4.02 -2.78
C ASP A 17 11.74 -3.85 -4.19
N ALA A 18 10.43 -4.05 -4.35
CA ALA A 18 9.79 -3.97 -5.66
C ALA A 18 9.77 -2.52 -6.19
N PRO A 19 9.96 -2.30 -7.51
CA PRO A 19 9.94 -0.95 -8.08
C PRO A 19 8.63 -0.20 -7.83
N GLY A 20 7.50 -0.91 -7.81
CA GLY A 20 6.17 -0.32 -7.65
C GLY A 20 5.98 0.41 -6.32
N ILE A 21 6.47 -0.15 -5.20
CA ILE A 21 6.36 0.52 -3.89
C ILE A 21 7.26 1.74 -3.81
N HIS A 22 8.48 1.67 -4.37
CA HIS A 22 9.40 2.80 -4.41
C HIS A 22 8.81 3.96 -5.23
N GLN A 23 8.20 3.67 -6.37
CA GLN A 23 7.55 4.69 -7.18
C GLN A 23 6.31 5.27 -6.51
N LEU A 24 5.52 4.44 -5.81
CA LEU A 24 4.39 4.94 -5.03
C LEU A 24 4.86 5.92 -3.95
N ILE A 25 5.92 5.58 -3.22
CA ILE A 25 6.55 6.47 -2.23
C ILE A 25 6.99 7.77 -2.89
N ASP A 26 7.68 7.72 -4.03
CA ASP A 26 8.16 8.91 -4.75
C ASP A 26 7.04 9.86 -5.18
N TYR A 27 5.84 9.32 -5.44
CA TYR A 27 4.70 10.11 -5.86
C TYR A 27 3.96 10.78 -4.68
N VAL A 28 4.08 10.21 -3.48
CA VAL A 28 3.32 10.70 -2.32
C VAL A 28 4.17 11.26 -1.18
N LYS A 29 5.51 11.25 -1.29
CA LYS A 29 6.45 11.64 -0.23
C LYS A 29 6.25 13.05 0.34
N ASP A 30 5.73 13.97 -0.47
CA ASP A 30 5.48 15.34 -0.05
C ASP A 30 4.06 15.55 0.54
N MET A 31 3.26 14.47 0.67
CA MET A 31 1.88 14.53 1.16
C MET A 31 1.76 14.28 2.66
N GLY A 32 2.78 13.68 3.30
CA GLY A 32 2.79 13.38 4.73
C GLY A 32 4.02 12.59 5.15
N GLU A 33 4.04 12.14 6.40
CA GLU A 33 5.02 11.17 6.89
C GLU A 33 4.70 9.81 6.28
N ILE A 34 5.69 9.16 5.66
CA ILE A 34 5.53 7.85 5.02
C ILE A 34 6.20 6.77 5.85
N VAL A 35 5.45 5.70 6.11
CA VAL A 35 5.99 4.45 6.63
C VAL A 35 5.60 3.33 5.69
N ALA A 36 6.59 2.70 5.08
CA ALA A 36 6.38 1.57 4.20
C ALA A 36 6.58 0.26 4.97
N ILE A 37 5.59 -0.61 4.90
CA ILE A 37 5.63 -1.94 5.52
C ILE A 37 5.10 -2.94 4.50
N ALA A 38 5.97 -3.78 3.97
CA ALA A 38 5.64 -4.69 2.88
C ALA A 38 6.20 -6.09 3.12
N PRO A 39 5.73 -7.10 2.39
CA PRO A 39 6.33 -8.44 2.46
C PRO A 39 7.82 -8.42 2.13
N ASP A 40 8.58 -9.34 2.72
CA ASP A 40 10.00 -9.57 2.40
C ASP A 40 10.22 -10.28 1.05
N SER A 41 9.15 -10.82 0.47
CA SER A 41 9.15 -11.56 -0.79
C SER A 41 7.78 -11.44 -1.47
N PRO A 42 7.69 -11.67 -2.80
CA PRO A 42 6.43 -11.57 -3.52
C PRO A 42 5.34 -12.50 -2.97
N ASN A 43 4.14 -11.96 -2.81
CA ASN A 43 2.94 -12.63 -2.27
C ASN A 43 1.75 -12.54 -3.24
N SER A 44 2.00 -12.62 -4.56
CA SER A 44 0.95 -12.54 -5.57
C SER A 44 -0.11 -13.64 -5.40
N GLY A 45 -1.38 -13.31 -5.58
CA GLY A 45 -2.48 -14.26 -5.49
C GLY A 45 -2.87 -14.70 -4.07
N GLN A 46 -2.33 -14.06 -3.03
CA GLN A 46 -2.64 -14.42 -1.63
C GLN A 46 -3.96 -13.83 -1.12
N SER A 47 -4.62 -12.99 -1.91
CA SER A 47 -5.91 -12.42 -1.48
C SER A 47 -5.79 -11.66 -0.14
N SER A 48 -6.79 -11.83 0.73
CA SER A 48 -6.79 -11.31 2.10
C SER A 48 -6.29 -12.34 3.12
N ALA A 49 -5.35 -13.22 2.73
CA ALA A 49 -4.79 -14.22 3.63
C ALA A 49 -4.04 -13.57 4.80
N ILE A 50 -4.13 -14.24 5.97
CA ILE A 50 -3.39 -13.90 7.19
C ILE A 50 -2.53 -15.09 7.62
N SER A 51 -1.41 -14.81 8.26
CA SER A 51 -0.53 -15.85 8.83
C SER A 51 -0.97 -16.21 10.25
N VAL A 52 -1.61 -17.37 10.43
CA VAL A 52 -2.14 -17.81 11.74
C VAL A 52 -1.12 -18.66 12.50
N ASN A 53 -0.38 -19.54 11.80
CA ASN A 53 0.50 -20.53 12.41
C ASN A 53 2.00 -20.24 12.15
N LYS A 54 2.37 -18.98 11.94
CA LYS A 54 3.72 -18.55 11.62
C LYS A 54 4.13 -17.40 12.54
N VAL A 55 5.35 -17.47 13.04
CA VAL A 55 5.95 -16.33 13.75
C VAL A 55 6.30 -15.27 12.71
N LEU A 56 5.66 -14.11 12.83
CA LEU A 56 5.95 -12.98 11.98
C LEU A 56 7.14 -12.20 12.54
N LYS A 57 8.03 -11.78 11.64
CA LYS A 57 9.23 -11.01 11.96
C LYS A 57 9.21 -9.71 11.14
N ILE A 58 9.46 -8.60 11.83
CA ILE A 58 9.69 -7.30 11.21
C ILE A 58 11.19 -7.10 11.05
N THR A 59 11.62 -6.69 9.86
CA THR A 59 13.00 -6.31 9.55
C THR A 59 13.04 -4.85 9.14
N ASN A 60 13.91 -4.06 9.78
CA ASN A 60 14.13 -2.66 9.42
C ASN A 60 15.08 -2.57 8.22
N HIS A 61 14.79 -1.68 7.31
CA HIS A 61 15.61 -1.35 6.15
C HIS A 61 16.09 0.11 6.22
N PRO A 62 17.12 0.50 5.45
CA PRO A 62 17.46 1.90 5.27
C PRO A 62 16.27 2.70 4.75
N ASP A 63 16.12 3.93 5.21
CA ASP A 63 15.07 4.83 4.75
C ASP A 63 15.20 5.09 3.24
N TYR A 64 14.06 5.19 2.57
CA TYR A 64 13.99 5.52 1.16
C TYR A 64 13.26 6.84 0.94
N ASN A 65 13.96 7.84 0.40
CA ASN A 65 13.41 9.18 0.09
C ASN A 65 12.59 9.81 1.24
N GLY A 66 13.03 9.59 2.49
CA GLY A 66 12.37 10.09 3.70
C GLY A 66 11.29 9.17 4.26
N ALA A 67 10.98 8.06 3.60
CA ALA A 67 10.08 7.04 4.12
C ALA A 67 10.83 6.02 5.00
N ARG A 68 10.31 5.72 6.17
CA ARG A 68 10.78 4.58 6.99
C ARG A 68 10.37 3.27 6.32
N MET A 69 11.31 2.33 6.19
CA MET A 69 11.11 1.10 5.43
C MET A 69 11.19 -0.13 6.33
N HIS A 70 10.20 -1.00 6.28
CA HIS A 70 10.14 -2.24 7.04
C HIS A 70 9.64 -3.39 6.17
N SER A 71 10.22 -4.59 6.32
CA SER A 71 9.64 -5.79 5.72
C SER A 71 9.11 -6.76 6.75
N VAL A 72 8.16 -7.57 6.33
CA VAL A 72 7.53 -8.63 7.13
C VAL A 72 7.59 -9.94 6.35
N ASN A 73 7.94 -11.04 7.01
CA ASN A 73 7.87 -12.38 6.43
C ASN A 73 6.42 -12.89 6.37
N GLY A 74 5.48 -12.08 5.96
CA GLY A 74 4.05 -12.35 5.96
C GLY A 74 3.35 -11.81 4.72
N THR A 75 2.02 -11.82 4.74
CA THR A 75 1.17 -11.32 3.66
C THR A 75 1.04 -9.79 3.72
N PRO A 76 0.51 -9.13 2.67
CA PRO A 76 0.18 -7.69 2.72
C PRO A 76 -0.79 -7.34 3.86
N VAL A 77 -1.73 -8.22 4.19
CA VAL A 77 -2.64 -8.04 5.33
C VAL A 77 -1.87 -8.08 6.65
N ASP A 78 -0.93 -9.02 6.80
CA ASP A 78 -0.05 -9.08 7.97
C ASP A 78 0.78 -7.80 8.12
N CYS A 79 1.25 -7.23 7.01
CA CYS A 79 1.98 -5.96 7.00
C CYS A 79 1.14 -4.82 7.56
N VAL A 80 -0.13 -4.70 7.15
CA VAL A 80 -1.05 -3.69 7.71
C VAL A 80 -1.26 -3.92 9.20
N LYS A 81 -1.57 -5.16 9.60
CA LYS A 81 -1.81 -5.51 11.02
C LYS A 81 -0.61 -5.22 11.90
N LEU A 82 0.57 -5.70 11.51
CA LEU A 82 1.81 -5.46 12.28
C LEU A 82 2.20 -3.98 12.27
N GLY A 83 1.98 -3.29 11.16
CA GLY A 83 2.15 -1.85 11.09
C GLY A 83 1.39 -1.13 12.18
N MET A 84 0.11 -1.43 12.30
CA MET A 84 -0.80 -0.82 13.28
C MET A 84 -0.44 -1.11 14.74
N HIS A 85 0.17 -2.27 15.03
CA HIS A 85 0.35 -2.73 16.41
C HIS A 85 1.79 -2.71 16.90
N ALA A 86 2.79 -2.68 16.00
CA ALA A 86 4.18 -2.86 16.36
C ALA A 86 5.17 -1.87 15.71
N VAL A 87 4.77 -1.11 14.71
CA VAL A 87 5.66 -0.20 13.98
C VAL A 87 5.24 1.26 14.10
N LEU A 88 3.94 1.53 13.97
CA LEU A 88 3.40 2.88 13.99
C LEU A 88 3.08 3.32 15.41
N ASP A 89 3.49 4.54 15.77
CA ASP A 89 3.21 5.13 17.07
C ASP A 89 1.75 5.62 17.20
N ARG A 90 1.08 5.76 16.07
CA ARG A 90 -0.33 6.18 15.99
C ARG A 90 -0.99 5.56 14.77
N ARG A 91 -2.31 5.59 14.75
CA ARG A 91 -3.10 5.14 13.61
C ARG A 91 -2.77 5.97 12.36
N PRO A 92 -2.53 5.35 11.18
CA PRO A 92 -2.33 6.09 9.94
C PRO A 92 -3.64 6.75 9.48
N ASP A 93 -3.50 7.87 8.81
CA ASP A 93 -4.61 8.63 8.25
C ASP A 93 -5.04 8.09 6.88
N LEU A 94 -4.14 7.35 6.22
CA LEU A 94 -4.34 6.79 4.90
C LEU A 94 -3.50 5.51 4.72
N ILE A 95 -4.05 4.52 4.02
CA ILE A 95 -3.31 3.34 3.56
C ILE A 95 -3.26 3.35 2.03
N LEU A 96 -2.07 3.18 1.47
CA LEU A 96 -1.84 3.03 0.04
C LEU A 96 -1.21 1.66 -0.23
N SER A 97 -1.70 0.94 -1.21
CA SER A 97 -1.16 -0.36 -1.60
C SER A 97 -0.83 -0.39 -3.10
N GLY A 98 0.37 -0.77 -3.43
CA GLY A 98 0.85 -0.88 -4.82
C GLY A 98 2.22 -0.19 -5.04
N ILE A 99 2.59 0.18 -6.27
CA ILE A 99 1.80 0.03 -7.51
C ILE A 99 1.98 -1.40 -8.01
N ASN A 100 0.89 -2.15 -8.11
CA ASN A 100 0.93 -3.53 -8.59
C ASN A 100 1.19 -3.57 -10.10
N HIS A 101 2.06 -4.47 -10.54
CA HIS A 101 2.25 -4.78 -11.95
C HIS A 101 1.24 -5.85 -12.39
N GLY A 102 0.24 -5.44 -13.12
CA GLY A 102 -0.92 -6.24 -13.51
C GLY A 102 -2.21 -5.64 -12.97
N SER A 103 -3.26 -5.72 -13.77
CA SER A 103 -4.58 -5.19 -13.41
C SER A 103 -5.23 -6.01 -12.31
N ASN A 104 -5.83 -5.32 -11.35
CA ASN A 104 -6.71 -5.87 -10.32
C ASN A 104 -8.19 -5.56 -10.60
N SER A 105 -8.60 -5.59 -11.88
CA SER A 105 -9.98 -5.33 -12.29
C SER A 105 -10.82 -6.61 -12.37
N GLY A 106 -12.14 -6.46 -12.34
CA GLY A 106 -13.09 -7.57 -12.42
C GLY A 106 -12.85 -8.62 -11.32
N ASN A 107 -12.83 -9.89 -11.69
CA ASN A 107 -12.66 -11.00 -10.75
C ASN A 107 -11.26 -11.06 -10.11
N SER A 108 -10.24 -10.43 -10.71
CA SER A 108 -8.86 -10.40 -10.18
C SER A 108 -8.77 -9.72 -8.82
N ILE A 109 -9.70 -8.84 -8.52
CA ILE A 109 -9.80 -8.14 -7.22
C ILE A 109 -9.83 -9.14 -6.04
N ILE A 110 -10.52 -10.28 -6.20
CA ILE A 110 -10.74 -11.27 -5.14
C ILE A 110 -9.42 -11.95 -4.76
N TYR A 111 -8.51 -12.10 -5.72
CA TYR A 111 -7.24 -12.82 -5.53
C TYR A 111 -6.06 -11.88 -5.23
N SER A 112 -6.28 -10.57 -5.33
CA SER A 112 -5.23 -9.56 -5.21
C SER A 112 -4.75 -9.38 -3.77
N GLY A 113 -3.45 -9.54 -3.55
CA GLY A 113 -2.80 -9.17 -2.28
C GLY A 113 -2.77 -7.65 -2.06
N THR A 114 -2.60 -6.86 -3.14
CA THR A 114 -2.73 -5.40 -3.12
C THR A 114 -4.08 -4.98 -2.53
N MET A 115 -5.16 -5.59 -3.03
CA MET A 115 -6.52 -5.29 -2.55
C MET A 115 -6.81 -5.92 -1.18
N GLY A 116 -6.16 -7.01 -0.82
CA GLY A 116 -6.24 -7.58 0.53
C GLY A 116 -5.81 -6.59 1.60
N ALA A 117 -4.68 -5.90 1.40
CA ALA A 117 -4.22 -4.83 2.31
C ALA A 117 -5.18 -3.65 2.36
N VAL A 118 -5.72 -3.24 1.21
CA VAL A 118 -6.70 -2.14 1.11
C VAL A 118 -8.00 -2.48 1.85
N LEU A 119 -8.50 -3.70 1.69
CA LEU A 119 -9.69 -4.18 2.39
C LEU A 119 -9.48 -4.25 3.90
N GLU A 120 -8.29 -4.69 4.36
CA GLU A 120 -7.94 -4.66 5.78
C GLU A 120 -8.00 -3.24 6.33
N GLY A 121 -7.39 -2.28 5.64
CA GLY A 121 -7.46 -0.86 6.04
C GLY A 121 -8.90 -0.33 6.07
N CYS A 122 -9.71 -0.69 5.09
CA CYS A 122 -11.13 -0.33 5.03
C CYS A 122 -11.91 -0.89 6.22
N MET A 123 -11.70 -2.17 6.56
CA MET A 123 -12.33 -2.79 7.74
C MET A 123 -11.92 -2.12 9.04
N LEU A 124 -10.69 -1.63 9.11
CA LEU A 124 -10.21 -0.82 10.23
C LEU A 124 -10.78 0.61 10.21
N GLY A 125 -11.56 0.99 9.20
CA GLY A 125 -12.14 2.34 9.06
C GLY A 125 -11.10 3.39 8.68
N ILE A 126 -10.01 3.00 8.00
CA ILE A 126 -8.98 3.90 7.48
C ILE A 126 -9.22 4.07 5.98
N PRO A 127 -9.24 5.30 5.43
CA PRO A 127 -9.24 5.51 4.00
C PRO A 127 -8.14 4.71 3.34
N SER A 128 -8.45 3.92 2.31
CA SER A 128 -7.49 2.99 1.72
C SER A 128 -7.63 2.94 0.19
N ILE A 129 -6.49 2.95 -0.50
CA ILE A 129 -6.44 2.99 -1.97
C ILE A 129 -5.44 1.94 -2.46
N GLY A 130 -5.89 1.09 -3.39
CA GLY A 130 -5.01 0.19 -4.16
C GLY A 130 -4.75 0.76 -5.54
N TYR A 131 -3.48 0.76 -5.95
CA TYR A 131 -3.03 1.20 -7.26
C TYR A 131 -2.45 0.05 -8.05
N SER A 132 -2.90 -0.11 -9.28
CA SER A 132 -2.44 -1.14 -10.21
C SER A 132 -2.19 -0.53 -11.59
N PHE A 133 -1.15 -1.00 -12.26
CA PHE A 133 -0.83 -0.63 -13.63
C PHE A 133 -1.08 -1.81 -14.56
N HIS A 134 -1.78 -1.58 -15.67
CA HIS A 134 -2.20 -2.64 -16.60
C HIS A 134 -1.03 -3.14 -17.45
N SER A 135 0.05 -3.60 -16.81
CA SER A 135 1.17 -4.28 -17.45
C SER A 135 1.84 -5.21 -16.46
N HIS A 136 2.19 -6.41 -16.91
CA HIS A 136 3.00 -7.37 -16.14
C HIS A 136 4.51 -7.18 -16.39
N ASP A 137 4.90 -6.29 -17.30
CA ASP A 137 6.31 -5.95 -17.53
C ASP A 137 6.77 -4.93 -16.50
N GLN A 138 7.52 -5.40 -15.49
CA GLN A 138 8.10 -4.56 -14.42
C GLN A 138 9.11 -3.52 -14.93
N LYS A 139 9.61 -3.67 -16.18
CA LYS A 139 10.50 -2.69 -16.80
C LYS A 139 9.77 -1.58 -17.53
N ARG A 140 8.44 -1.71 -17.68
CA ARG A 140 7.63 -0.69 -18.34
C ARG A 140 7.60 0.57 -17.50
N ASP A 141 7.78 1.71 -18.14
CA ASP A 141 7.66 3.01 -17.51
C ASP A 141 6.25 3.22 -16.95
N ILE A 142 6.13 3.33 -15.62
CA ILE A 142 4.87 3.62 -14.93
C ILE A 142 4.76 5.09 -14.52
N SER A 143 5.56 5.98 -15.13
CA SER A 143 5.49 7.42 -14.87
C SER A 143 4.10 8.00 -15.17
N ALA A 144 3.34 7.39 -16.09
CA ALA A 144 1.95 7.74 -16.35
C ALA A 144 1.05 7.58 -15.11
N CYS A 145 1.41 6.69 -14.17
CA CYS A 145 0.68 6.52 -12.92
C CYS A 145 0.82 7.73 -11.99
N ARG A 146 1.89 8.54 -12.09
CA ARG A 146 2.18 9.64 -11.18
C ARG A 146 0.99 10.58 -11.04
N HIS A 147 0.51 11.13 -12.14
CA HIS A 147 -0.59 12.09 -12.11
C HIS A 147 -1.87 11.52 -11.49
N VAL A 148 -2.18 10.26 -11.81
CA VAL A 148 -3.34 9.55 -11.26
C VAL A 148 -3.19 9.35 -9.75
N VAL A 149 -2.03 8.85 -9.30
CA VAL A 149 -1.74 8.63 -7.88
C VAL A 149 -1.81 9.95 -7.11
N GLU A 150 -1.11 10.98 -7.57
CA GLU A 150 -1.08 12.30 -6.91
C GLU A 150 -2.48 12.92 -6.82
N THR A 151 -3.24 12.86 -7.92
CA THR A 151 -4.58 13.46 -7.96
C THR A 151 -5.56 12.74 -7.05
N ILE A 152 -5.65 11.40 -7.15
CA ILE A 152 -6.62 10.63 -6.38
C ILE A 152 -6.25 10.66 -4.89
N THR A 153 -4.97 10.47 -4.55
CA THR A 153 -4.51 10.53 -3.15
C THR A 153 -4.82 11.89 -2.53
N SER A 154 -4.52 13.00 -3.23
CA SER A 154 -4.82 14.35 -2.74
C SER A 154 -6.31 14.55 -2.50
N ARG A 155 -7.17 14.07 -3.40
CA ARG A 155 -8.63 14.15 -3.25
C ARG A 155 -9.14 13.36 -2.06
N VAL A 156 -8.59 12.17 -1.83
CA VAL A 156 -8.98 11.36 -0.66
C VAL A 156 -8.48 12.00 0.64
N ILE A 157 -7.29 12.60 0.66
CA ILE A 157 -6.81 13.36 1.82
C ILE A 157 -7.73 14.56 2.11
N GLU A 158 -8.21 15.25 1.09
CA GLU A 158 -9.06 16.45 1.22
C GLU A 158 -10.49 16.12 1.65
N HIS A 159 -11.10 15.10 1.05
CA HIS A 159 -12.54 14.82 1.19
C HIS A 159 -12.85 13.56 1.99
N GLY A 160 -11.86 12.69 2.23
CA GLY A 160 -12.07 11.36 2.81
C GLY A 160 -12.73 10.39 1.83
N LEU A 161 -13.15 9.25 2.37
CA LEU A 161 -13.98 8.25 1.69
C LEU A 161 -15.23 7.98 2.54
N PRO A 162 -16.36 7.61 1.94
CA PRO A 162 -17.52 7.15 2.69
C PRO A 162 -17.15 5.95 3.57
N HIS A 163 -17.76 5.85 4.74
CA HIS A 163 -17.50 4.75 5.66
C HIS A 163 -17.72 3.39 4.99
N GLY A 164 -16.79 2.45 5.21
CA GLY A 164 -16.86 1.11 4.64
C GLY A 164 -16.55 1.03 3.14
N THR A 165 -15.95 2.09 2.57
CA THR A 165 -15.51 2.08 1.16
C THR A 165 -14.00 2.25 1.07
N CYS A 166 -13.43 1.68 -0.01
CA CYS A 166 -12.05 1.86 -0.42
C CYS A 166 -11.96 2.01 -1.94
N LEU A 167 -10.83 2.43 -2.46
CA LEU A 167 -10.63 2.60 -3.89
C LEU A 167 -9.72 1.52 -4.46
N ASN A 168 -10.10 1.01 -5.63
CA ASN A 168 -9.29 0.17 -6.51
C ASN A 168 -9.04 0.92 -7.81
N VAL A 169 -7.84 1.44 -7.98
CA VAL A 169 -7.45 2.27 -9.12
C VAL A 169 -6.59 1.45 -10.07
N ASN A 170 -7.05 1.29 -11.30
CA ASN A 170 -6.31 0.59 -12.35
C ASN A 170 -5.96 1.59 -13.45
N VAL A 171 -4.68 1.80 -13.69
CA VAL A 171 -4.15 2.70 -14.73
C VAL A 171 -3.86 1.84 -15.97
N PRO A 172 -4.41 2.18 -17.15
CA PRO A 172 -4.25 1.42 -18.38
C PRO A 172 -2.86 1.54 -19.00
#